data_6b395fa73c7e1d9a00f8fa0f4b9b2104
#
_entry.id   6b395fa73c7e1d9a00f8fa0f4b9b2104
#
_cell.length_a   1.000
_cell.length_b   1.000
_cell.length_c   1.000
_cell.angle_alpha   90.00
_cell.angle_beta   90.00
_cell.angle_gamma   90.00
#
_symmetry.space_group_name_H-M   'P 1'
#
loop_
_entity.id
_entity.type
_entity.pdbx_description
1 polymer ?
#
loop_
_entity_poly.entity_id
_entity_poly.type
_entity_poly.pdbx_seq_one_letter_code
_entity_poly.pdbx_strand_id
1 'polypeptide(L)'
;QARKNQQRAEQMMRLVSEKMNWEDEETSKISSEMTEIFGTLYGALEECAISNTALTDAGFSGKWIGLVTEIAIDNIIPPFVEIRGNFDIEVWSSEGVNAIREVLMAAESCAENLEEVTLTCHYNGAPHYRVDIRAPDYPTAESVWEAAQEVTKKYMNSVDGSISIERL
;
A
#
# COMPACT_ATOMS: atom_id res chain seq x y z
N GLN A 1 25.56 -0.42 11.22
CA GLN A 1 24.13 -0.08 11.01
C GLN A 1 23.27 -1.35 10.88
N ALA A 2 23.69 -2.32 10.09
CA ALA A 2 22.96 -3.59 9.90
C ALA A 2 22.72 -4.34 11.22
N ARG A 3 23.70 -4.36 12.10
CA ARG A 3 23.59 -5.02 13.40
C ARG A 3 22.56 -4.34 14.32
N LYS A 4 22.54 -3.01 14.32
CA LYS A 4 21.56 -2.25 15.09
C LYS A 4 20.14 -2.47 14.56
N ASN A 5 20.01 -2.51 13.26
CA ASN A 5 18.72 -2.76 12.61
C ASN A 5 18.22 -4.17 12.94
N GLN A 6 19.09 -5.17 12.92
CA GLN A 6 18.72 -6.53 13.29
C GLN A 6 18.26 -6.62 14.74
N GLN A 7 18.95 -5.97 15.66
CA GLN A 7 18.54 -5.93 17.08
C GLN A 7 17.17 -5.25 17.26
N ARG A 8 16.94 -4.15 16.56
CA ARG A 8 15.64 -3.46 16.59
C ARG A 8 14.52 -4.34 16.06
N ALA A 9 14.77 -5.04 14.95
CA ALA A 9 13.81 -5.96 14.36
C ALA A 9 13.47 -7.10 15.33
N GLU A 10 14.47 -7.68 15.97
CA GLU A 10 14.26 -8.75 16.96
C GLU A 10 13.44 -8.26 18.15
N GLN A 11 13.67 -7.03 18.63
CA GLN A 11 12.89 -6.43 19.71
C GLN A 11 11.43 -6.23 19.29
N MET A 12 11.18 -5.78 18.07
CA MET A 12 9.83 -5.61 17.56
C MET A 12 9.09 -6.96 17.46
N MET A 13 9.76 -8.00 16.97
CA MET A 13 9.17 -9.34 16.92
C MET A 13 8.94 -9.94 18.31
N ARG A 14 9.74 -9.58 19.27
CA ARG A 14 9.50 -9.97 20.68
C ARG A 14 8.22 -9.35 21.23
N LEU A 15 7.97 -8.08 20.92
CA LEU A 15 6.71 -7.42 21.31
C LEU A 15 5.51 -8.10 20.66
N VAL A 16 5.63 -8.49 19.41
CA VAL A 16 4.57 -9.24 18.72
C VAL A 16 4.32 -10.58 19.41
N SER A 17 5.38 -11.32 19.71
CA SER A 17 5.27 -12.63 20.36
C SER A 17 4.63 -12.54 21.75
N GLU A 18 4.94 -11.51 22.52
CA GLU A 18 4.34 -11.27 23.82
C GLU A 18 2.83 -11.02 23.71
N LYS A 19 2.43 -10.16 22.77
CA LYS A 19 1.01 -9.84 22.56
C LYS A 19 0.21 -10.99 21.95
N MET A 20 0.85 -11.83 21.14
CA MET A 20 0.21 -12.99 20.52
C MET A 20 0.31 -14.27 21.35
N ASN A 21 1.05 -14.24 22.44
CA ASN A 21 1.36 -15.42 23.28
C ASN A 21 2.06 -16.54 22.49
N TRP A 22 2.97 -16.16 21.58
CA TRP A 22 3.76 -17.13 20.82
C TRP A 22 4.93 -17.66 21.67
N GLU A 23 5.26 -18.92 21.43
CA GLU A 23 6.50 -19.49 21.94
C GLU A 23 7.66 -19.10 21.03
N ASP A 24 8.90 -19.30 21.50
CA ASP A 24 10.11 -18.94 20.77
C ASP A 24 10.20 -19.63 19.40
N GLU A 25 9.71 -20.86 19.29
CA GLU A 25 9.69 -21.62 18.04
C GLU A 25 8.82 -20.95 16.98
N GLU A 26 7.63 -20.50 17.36
CA GLU A 26 6.70 -19.81 16.47
C GLU A 26 7.27 -18.47 16.01
N THR A 27 7.83 -17.70 16.93
CA THR A 27 8.47 -16.42 16.63
C THR A 27 9.65 -16.63 15.67
N SER A 28 10.51 -17.60 15.91
CA SER A 28 11.64 -17.93 15.05
C SER A 28 11.22 -18.37 13.66
N LYS A 29 10.17 -19.15 13.57
CA LYS A 29 9.64 -19.65 12.30
C LYS A 29 9.16 -18.48 11.43
N ILE A 30 8.32 -17.62 11.98
CA ILE A 30 7.78 -16.47 11.24
C ILE A 30 8.89 -15.49 10.87
N SER A 31 9.81 -15.20 11.79
CA SER A 31 10.96 -14.33 11.53
C SER A 31 11.84 -14.87 10.40
N SER A 32 12.06 -16.19 10.36
CA SER A 32 12.84 -16.83 9.31
C SER A 32 12.14 -16.76 7.97
N GLU A 33 10.84 -16.98 7.92
CA GLU A 33 10.04 -16.88 6.68
C GLU A 33 10.05 -15.45 6.14
N MET A 34 9.91 -14.46 7.02
CA MET A 34 9.98 -13.05 6.63
C MET A 34 11.36 -12.68 6.09
N THR A 35 12.42 -13.14 6.74
CA THR A 35 13.79 -12.91 6.31
C THR A 35 14.08 -13.54 4.95
N GLU A 36 13.56 -14.73 4.71
CA GLU A 36 13.73 -15.43 3.45
C GLU A 36 13.12 -14.65 2.28
N ILE A 37 11.93 -14.09 2.47
CA ILE A 37 11.22 -13.35 1.42
C ILE A 37 11.79 -11.95 1.21
N PHE A 38 12.10 -11.22 2.29
CA PHE A 38 12.49 -9.81 2.23
C PHE A 38 13.99 -9.57 2.34
N GLY A 39 14.79 -10.62 2.53
CA GLY A 39 16.24 -10.52 2.64
C GLY A 39 16.75 -10.33 4.07
N THR A 40 16.10 -9.44 4.86
CA THR A 40 16.41 -9.23 6.28
C THR A 40 15.11 -9.06 7.05
N LEU A 41 15.13 -9.35 8.35
CA LEU A 41 13.97 -9.15 9.22
C LEU A 41 13.62 -7.65 9.32
N TYR A 42 14.63 -6.80 9.45
CA TYR A 42 14.42 -5.35 9.46
C TYR A 42 13.81 -4.85 8.14
N GLY A 43 14.29 -5.37 7.02
CA GLY A 43 13.74 -5.07 5.69
C GLY A 43 12.26 -5.45 5.57
N ALA A 44 11.89 -6.59 6.13
CA ALA A 44 10.48 -7.03 6.17
C ALA A 44 9.61 -6.05 6.96
N LEU A 45 10.09 -5.63 8.14
CA LEU A 45 9.37 -4.69 8.99
C LEU A 45 9.31 -3.28 8.37
N GLU A 46 10.37 -2.87 7.70
CA GLU A 46 10.38 -1.60 6.95
C GLU A 46 9.34 -1.61 5.84
N GLU A 47 9.21 -2.70 5.11
CA GLU A 47 8.16 -2.85 4.10
C GLU A 47 6.76 -2.79 4.71
N CYS A 48 6.57 -3.35 5.89
CA CYS A 48 5.30 -3.24 6.62
C CYS A 48 4.98 -1.79 7.00
N ALA A 49 5.99 -0.99 7.34
CA ALA A 49 5.81 0.42 7.64
C ALA A 49 5.52 1.27 6.39
N ILE A 50 6.00 0.83 5.23
CA ILE A 50 5.75 1.48 3.94
C ILE A 50 4.34 1.16 3.43
N SER A 51 3.96 -0.11 3.46
CA SER A 51 2.69 -0.60 2.92
C SER A 51 2.01 -1.54 3.91
N ASN A 52 0.77 -1.26 4.25
CA ASN A 52 -0.01 -2.09 5.17
C ASN A 52 -0.41 -3.46 4.59
N THR A 53 -0.16 -3.69 3.31
CA THR A 53 -0.47 -4.96 2.63
C THR A 53 0.78 -5.79 2.32
N ALA A 54 1.97 -5.36 2.76
CA ALA A 54 3.24 -5.99 2.41
C ALA A 54 3.28 -7.49 2.73
N LEU A 55 2.88 -7.88 3.94
CA LEU A 55 2.88 -9.28 4.34
C LEU A 55 1.80 -10.09 3.63
N THR A 56 0.62 -9.54 3.45
CA THR A 56 -0.46 -10.20 2.72
C THR A 56 -0.08 -10.45 1.27
N ASP A 57 0.54 -9.48 0.62
CA ASP A 57 1.03 -9.60 -0.75
C ASP A 57 2.14 -10.64 -0.88
N ALA A 58 2.92 -10.83 0.18
CA ALA A 58 3.98 -11.84 0.23
C ALA A 58 3.47 -13.27 0.50
N GLY A 59 2.17 -13.42 0.78
CA GLY A 59 1.55 -14.71 1.00
C GLY A 59 1.31 -15.08 2.45
N PHE A 60 1.59 -14.19 3.39
CA PHE A 60 1.30 -14.41 4.81
C PHE A 60 -0.18 -14.18 5.11
N SER A 61 -0.68 -14.87 6.12
CA SER A 61 -2.06 -14.71 6.60
C SER A 61 -2.12 -14.89 8.11
N GLY A 62 -3.07 -14.23 8.75
CA GLY A 62 -3.30 -14.34 10.19
C GLY A 62 -3.56 -12.99 10.84
N LYS A 63 -4.08 -13.04 12.05
CA LYS A 63 -4.40 -11.82 12.84
C LYS A 63 -3.16 -11.05 13.27
N TRP A 64 -2.01 -11.73 13.35
CA TRP A 64 -0.74 -11.12 13.75
C TRP A 64 -0.21 -10.09 12.75
N ILE A 65 -0.63 -10.16 11.48
CA ILE A 65 -0.19 -9.23 10.43
C ILE A 65 -0.51 -7.78 10.79
N GLY A 66 -1.72 -7.51 11.24
CA GLY A 66 -2.13 -6.18 11.68
C GLY A 66 -1.29 -5.66 12.84
N LEU A 67 -0.96 -6.53 13.79
CA LEU A 67 -0.13 -6.19 14.94
C LEU A 67 1.32 -5.89 14.53
N VAL A 68 1.90 -6.72 13.68
CA VAL A 68 3.25 -6.50 13.15
C VAL A 68 3.32 -5.17 12.40
N THR A 69 2.34 -4.90 11.56
CA THR A 69 2.26 -3.65 10.78
C THR A 69 2.17 -2.44 11.70
N GLU A 70 1.33 -2.48 12.72
CA GLU A 70 1.19 -1.41 13.70
C GLU A 70 2.50 -1.14 14.45
N ILE A 71 3.15 -2.19 14.94
CA ILE A 71 4.42 -2.07 15.64
C ILE A 71 5.52 -1.51 14.72
N ALA A 72 5.55 -1.95 13.46
CA ALA A 72 6.50 -1.43 12.47
C ALA A 72 6.28 0.06 12.22
N ILE A 73 5.04 0.49 12.03
CA ILE A 73 4.69 1.91 11.81
C ILE A 73 5.11 2.77 13.01
N ASP A 74 4.90 2.27 14.22
CA ASP A 74 5.22 3.01 15.45
C ASP A 74 6.73 3.14 15.69
N ASN A 75 7.53 2.21 15.20
CA ASN A 75 8.96 2.12 15.55
C ASN A 75 9.92 2.39 14.39
N ILE A 76 9.44 2.41 13.16
CA ILE A 76 10.27 2.63 11.96
C ILE A 76 9.78 3.88 11.22
N ILE A 77 10.73 4.76 10.88
CA ILE A 77 10.46 5.89 10.00
C ILE A 77 10.85 5.44 8.59
N PRO A 78 9.87 5.12 7.72
CA PRO A 78 10.20 4.66 6.37
C PRO A 78 10.67 5.83 5.49
N PRO A 79 11.46 5.54 4.41
CA PRO A 79 11.87 6.59 3.48
C PRO A 79 10.72 7.13 2.64
N PHE A 80 9.65 6.37 2.52
CA PHE A 80 8.41 6.76 1.84
C PHE A 80 7.26 5.91 2.38
N VAL A 81 6.04 6.33 2.07
CA VAL A 81 4.81 5.59 2.38
C VAL A 81 4.06 5.27 1.09
N GLU A 82 3.20 4.26 1.14
CA GLU A 82 2.40 3.83 0.01
C GLU A 82 0.93 3.71 0.40
N ILE A 83 0.05 4.25 -0.44
CA ILE A 83 -1.39 4.05 -0.34
C ILE A 83 -1.83 3.29 -1.59
N ARG A 84 -2.64 2.27 -1.40
CA ARG A 84 -3.18 1.46 -2.47
C ARG A 84 -4.70 1.48 -2.44
N GLY A 85 -5.30 1.61 -3.61
CA GLY A 85 -6.75 1.60 -3.74
C GLY A 85 -7.20 0.94 -5.03
N ASN A 86 -8.50 0.69 -5.13
CA ASN A 86 -9.13 0.16 -6.33
C ASN A 86 -10.15 1.16 -6.86
N PHE A 87 -10.12 1.38 -8.16
CA PHE A 87 -11.15 2.09 -8.90
C PHE A 87 -11.89 1.08 -9.76
N ASP A 88 -13.19 0.94 -9.56
CA ASP A 88 -14.07 0.16 -10.42
C ASP A 88 -14.75 1.14 -11.37
N ILE A 89 -14.32 1.15 -12.63
CA ILE A 89 -14.77 2.13 -13.63
C ILE A 89 -15.52 1.39 -14.74
N GLU A 90 -16.78 1.77 -14.95
CA GLU A 90 -17.61 1.27 -16.04
C GLU A 90 -18.06 2.44 -16.93
N VAL A 91 -17.89 2.32 -18.23
CA VAL A 91 -18.37 3.30 -19.21
C VAL A 91 -19.19 2.56 -20.25
N TRP A 92 -20.43 3.03 -20.47
CA TRP A 92 -21.40 2.37 -21.36
C TRP A 92 -21.44 2.95 -22.78
N SER A 93 -20.65 4.00 -23.04
CA SER A 93 -20.56 4.59 -24.37
C SER A 93 -19.65 3.77 -25.30
N SER A 94 -19.78 3.97 -26.61
CA SER A 94 -18.93 3.32 -27.60
C SER A 94 -17.46 3.74 -27.52
N GLU A 95 -17.15 4.84 -26.84
CA GLU A 95 -15.80 5.35 -26.64
C GLU A 95 -15.25 5.02 -25.22
N GLY A 96 -15.80 3.99 -24.58
CA GLY A 96 -15.49 3.64 -23.20
C GLY A 96 -14.00 3.46 -22.90
N VAL A 97 -13.25 2.83 -23.82
CA VAL A 97 -11.80 2.61 -23.63
C VAL A 97 -11.04 3.93 -23.57
N ASN A 98 -11.36 4.87 -24.44
CA ASN A 98 -10.73 6.20 -24.44
C ASN A 98 -11.11 7.00 -23.20
N ALA A 99 -12.37 6.95 -22.79
CA ALA A 99 -12.86 7.63 -21.59
C ALA A 99 -12.16 7.11 -20.32
N ILE A 100 -12.01 5.80 -20.18
CA ILE A 100 -11.31 5.18 -19.06
C ILE A 100 -9.85 5.60 -19.05
N ARG A 101 -9.18 5.59 -20.20
CA ARG A 101 -7.79 6.03 -20.31
C ARG A 101 -7.62 7.47 -19.84
N GLU A 102 -8.50 8.37 -20.28
CA GLU A 102 -8.45 9.78 -19.87
C GLU A 102 -8.70 9.98 -18.38
N VAL A 103 -9.63 9.21 -17.78
CA VAL A 103 -9.87 9.23 -16.34
C VAL A 103 -8.62 8.84 -15.57
N LEU A 104 -7.96 7.75 -15.97
CA LEU A 104 -6.75 7.26 -15.31
C LEU A 104 -5.57 8.23 -15.50
N MET A 105 -5.43 8.82 -16.68
CA MET A 105 -4.41 9.85 -16.93
C MET A 105 -4.65 11.09 -16.09
N ALA A 106 -5.90 11.51 -15.92
CA ALA A 106 -6.25 12.63 -15.05
C ALA A 106 -5.89 12.35 -13.59
N ALA A 107 -6.11 11.11 -13.13
CA ALA A 107 -5.71 10.69 -11.78
C ALA A 107 -4.19 10.74 -11.63
N GLU A 108 -3.44 10.21 -12.59
CA GLU A 108 -1.96 10.24 -12.56
C GLU A 108 -1.40 11.66 -12.59
N SER A 109 -2.06 12.59 -13.25
CA SER A 109 -1.63 13.98 -13.32
C SER A 109 -1.67 14.70 -11.97
N CYS A 110 -2.43 14.19 -11.00
CA CYS A 110 -2.50 14.75 -9.65
C CYS A 110 -1.15 14.74 -8.93
N ALA A 111 -0.26 13.81 -9.30
CA ALA A 111 1.08 13.68 -8.70
C ALA A 111 2.19 14.28 -9.57
N GLU A 112 1.88 14.68 -10.81
CA GLU A 112 2.88 15.07 -11.81
C GLU A 112 3.76 16.26 -11.38
N ASN A 113 3.18 17.22 -10.67
CA ASN A 113 3.88 18.44 -10.25
C ASN A 113 4.45 18.35 -8.83
N LEU A 114 4.34 17.21 -8.17
CA LEU A 114 4.81 17.02 -6.80
C LEU A 114 6.11 16.23 -6.82
N GLU A 115 7.12 16.76 -6.11
CA GLU A 115 8.40 16.05 -5.95
C GLU A 115 8.23 14.85 -5.02
N GLU A 116 8.93 13.77 -5.34
CA GLU A 116 8.95 12.53 -4.54
C GLU A 116 7.59 11.84 -4.39
N VAL A 117 6.59 12.25 -5.17
CA VAL A 117 5.26 11.63 -5.19
C VAL A 117 5.01 10.98 -6.53
N THR A 118 4.56 9.74 -6.51
CA THR A 118 4.15 9.02 -7.72
C THR A 118 2.76 8.43 -7.54
N LEU A 119 1.96 8.50 -8.58
CA LEU A 119 0.67 7.82 -8.65
C LEU A 119 0.67 6.98 -9.91
N THR A 120 0.47 5.67 -9.76
CA THR A 120 0.47 4.72 -10.87
C THR A 120 -0.83 3.94 -10.89
N CYS A 121 -1.45 3.85 -12.05
CA CYS A 121 -2.66 3.07 -12.26
C CYS A 121 -2.33 1.76 -12.97
N HIS A 122 -2.88 0.66 -12.49
CA HIS A 122 -2.68 -0.68 -13.05
C HIS A 122 -4.00 -1.31 -13.45
N TYR A 123 -4.02 -1.95 -14.61
CA TYR A 123 -5.18 -2.68 -15.07
C TYR A 123 -5.20 -4.10 -14.48
N ASN A 124 -6.28 -4.41 -13.75
CA ASN A 124 -6.48 -5.72 -13.11
C ASN A 124 -7.62 -6.52 -13.75
N GLY A 125 -8.00 -6.20 -14.98
CA GLY A 125 -9.18 -6.76 -15.63
C GLY A 125 -10.41 -5.87 -15.39
N ALA A 126 -11.00 -5.33 -16.49
CA ALA A 126 -12.16 -4.45 -16.40
C ALA A 126 -13.28 -5.08 -15.59
N PRO A 127 -14.00 -4.33 -14.72
CA PRO A 127 -13.88 -2.88 -14.51
C PRO A 127 -12.85 -2.46 -13.45
N HIS A 128 -11.95 -3.35 -13.06
CA HIS A 128 -11.05 -3.16 -11.92
C HIS A 128 -9.72 -2.53 -12.30
N TYR A 129 -9.37 -1.43 -11.64
CA TYR A 129 -8.09 -0.72 -11.81
C TYR A 129 -7.49 -0.47 -10.43
N ARG A 130 -6.23 -0.84 -10.26
CA ARG A 130 -5.49 -0.59 -9.01
C ARG A 130 -4.74 0.73 -9.10
N VAL A 131 -4.78 1.51 -8.04
CA VAL A 131 -4.06 2.78 -7.92
C VAL A 131 -3.06 2.68 -6.79
N ASP A 132 -1.79 2.93 -7.08
CA ASP A 132 -0.70 2.94 -6.11
C ASP A 132 -0.15 4.36 -5.99
N ILE A 133 -0.11 4.92 -4.78
CA ILE A 133 0.42 6.25 -4.49
C ILE A 133 1.60 6.09 -3.55
N ARG A 134 2.76 6.64 -3.94
CA ARG A 134 3.96 6.74 -3.09
C ARG A 134 4.24 8.20 -2.78
N ALA A 135 4.52 8.49 -1.53
CA ALA A 135 4.81 9.85 -1.06
C ALA A 135 5.78 9.80 0.12
N PRO A 136 6.46 10.92 0.45
CA PRO A 136 7.39 10.93 1.60
C PRO A 136 6.69 10.75 2.94
N ASP A 137 5.41 11.09 3.06
CA ASP A 137 4.64 10.95 4.30
C ASP A 137 3.16 10.68 4.02
N TYR A 138 2.43 10.21 5.03
CA TYR A 138 1.01 9.92 4.92
C TYR A 138 0.14 11.13 4.62
N PRO A 139 0.32 12.29 5.26
CA PRO A 139 -0.48 13.47 4.92
C PRO A 139 -0.41 13.83 3.45
N THR A 140 0.78 13.78 2.84
CA THR A 140 0.95 14.04 1.41
C THR A 140 0.26 12.97 0.56
N ALA A 141 0.42 11.70 0.91
CA ALA A 141 -0.23 10.58 0.21
C ALA A 141 -1.75 10.67 0.28
N GLU A 142 -2.30 10.98 1.45
CA GLU A 142 -3.76 11.17 1.64
C GLU A 142 -4.29 12.33 0.81
N SER A 143 -3.55 13.43 0.74
CA SER A 143 -3.92 14.59 -0.07
C SER A 143 -4.01 14.24 -1.56
N VAL A 144 -3.04 13.47 -2.06
CA VAL A 144 -3.03 12.99 -3.46
C VAL A 144 -4.19 12.02 -3.71
N TRP A 145 -4.47 11.13 -2.77
CA TRP A 145 -5.59 10.19 -2.84
C TRP A 145 -6.93 10.93 -2.97
N GLU A 146 -7.15 11.93 -2.15
CA GLU A 146 -8.35 12.76 -2.20
C GLU A 146 -8.47 13.52 -3.52
N ALA A 147 -7.37 14.12 -4.00
CA ALA A 147 -7.34 14.83 -5.27
C ALA A 147 -7.65 13.89 -6.45
N ALA A 148 -7.09 12.68 -6.45
CA ALA A 148 -7.36 11.67 -7.48
C ALA A 148 -8.83 11.25 -7.49
N GLN A 149 -9.43 11.06 -6.31
CA GLN A 149 -10.85 10.75 -6.21
C GLN A 149 -11.75 11.86 -6.78
N GLU A 150 -11.47 13.10 -6.42
CA GLU A 150 -12.24 14.26 -6.91
C GLU A 150 -12.16 14.41 -8.42
N VAL A 151 -10.95 14.32 -8.99
CA VAL A 151 -10.72 14.46 -10.42
C VAL A 151 -11.44 13.35 -11.20
N THR A 152 -11.34 12.11 -10.73
CA THR A 152 -11.98 10.97 -11.41
C THR A 152 -13.51 11.03 -11.32
N LYS A 153 -14.05 11.38 -10.16
CA LYS A 153 -15.51 11.56 -9.99
C LYS A 153 -16.05 12.69 -10.86
N LYS A 154 -15.32 13.80 -10.91
CA LYS A 154 -15.68 14.95 -11.74
C LYS A 154 -15.68 14.61 -13.24
N TYR A 155 -14.66 13.87 -13.68
CA TYR A 155 -14.59 13.41 -15.06
C TYR A 155 -15.73 12.45 -15.39
N MET A 156 -16.02 11.51 -14.51
CA MET A 156 -17.10 10.53 -14.72
C MET A 156 -18.50 11.16 -14.78
N ASN A 157 -18.69 12.34 -14.21
CA ASN A 157 -19.95 13.08 -14.33
C ASN A 157 -20.19 13.60 -15.77
N SER A 158 -19.14 13.69 -16.58
CA SER A 158 -19.23 14.16 -17.96
C SER A 158 -19.37 13.03 -18.99
N VAL A 159 -19.32 11.78 -18.55
CA VAL A 159 -19.45 10.59 -19.42
C VAL A 159 -20.57 9.67 -18.89
N ASP A 160 -21.09 8.81 -19.76
CA ASP A 160 -22.05 7.78 -19.37
C ASP A 160 -21.33 6.60 -18.73
N GLY A 161 -21.19 6.65 -17.41
CA GLY A 161 -20.50 5.62 -16.69
C GLY A 161 -20.65 5.75 -15.18
N SER A 162 -20.02 4.85 -14.46
CA SER A 162 -19.97 4.87 -13.01
C SER A 162 -18.56 4.60 -12.51
N ILE A 163 -18.26 5.12 -11.32
CA ILE A 163 -17.01 4.86 -10.62
C ILE A 163 -17.29 4.49 -9.17
N SER A 164 -16.64 3.45 -8.69
CA SER A 164 -16.63 3.05 -7.29
C SER A 164 -15.18 3.02 -6.83
N ILE A 165 -14.91 3.59 -5.67
CA ILE A 165 -13.56 3.77 -5.14
C ILE A 165 -13.46 3.07 -3.80
N GLU A 166 -12.46 2.21 -3.64
CA GLU A 166 -12.19 1.50 -2.41
C GLU A 166 -10.71 1.66 -2.05
N ARG A 167 -10.44 1.97 -0.78
CA ARG A 167 -9.09 2.02 -0.26
C ARG A 167 -8.71 0.68 0.37
N LEU A 168 -7.56 0.16 -0.02
CA LEU A 168 -7.01 -1.09 0.53
C LEU A 168 -6.16 -0.86 1.77
#